data_20ee582f674817c467939c448c984996
#
_entry.id   20ee582f674817c467939c448c984996
#
_cell.length_a   1.000
_cell.length_b   1.000
_cell.length_c   1.000
_cell.angle_alpha   90.00
_cell.angle_beta   90.00
_cell.angle_gamma   90.00
#
_symmetry.space_group_name_H-M   'P 1'
#
loop_
_entity.id
_entity.type
_entity.pdbx_description
1 polymer ?
#
loop_
_entity_poly.entity_id
_entity_poly.type
_entity_poly.pdbx_seq_one_letter_code
_entity_poly.pdbx_strand_id
1 'polypeptide(L)'
;AGNGYSGEDPNWVRNYNACKKAGLGVGAYWYCYATNVDEAIREADMFTHSLEGMQFDYPVYLDMEDKCQSRLGNSLRTKIAYAFMKRVESSGYYVGLYTMKSWLDNSFDMDKLKGFDIWVARWSSRSHGYNGPGLVGMWQYTNKAHFKGIGSTSEGGSDANVAYIDYPTIIKKKGLNNYGKKK
;
A
#
# COMPACT_ATOMS: atom_id res chain seq x y z
N ALA A 1 -4.49 -4.74 5.84
CA ALA A 1 -5.13 -6.06 5.81
C ALA A 1 -4.38 -7.06 6.69
N GLY A 2 -3.08 -6.88 6.84
CA GLY A 2 -2.25 -7.77 7.65
C GLY A 2 -0.76 -7.49 7.46
N ASN A 3 0.06 -8.44 7.87
CA ASN A 3 1.51 -8.34 7.76
C ASN A 3 2.17 -9.71 7.60
N GLY A 4 3.41 -9.72 7.11
CA GLY A 4 4.18 -10.94 6.84
C GLY A 4 4.57 -11.77 8.07
N TYR A 5 4.43 -11.23 9.28
CA TYR A 5 4.77 -11.92 10.52
C TYR A 5 3.56 -12.63 11.14
N SER A 6 2.43 -11.91 11.32
CA SER A 6 1.25 -12.43 12.02
C SER A 6 0.09 -12.82 11.08
N GLY A 7 0.22 -12.56 9.78
CA GLY A 7 -0.84 -12.83 8.82
C GLY A 7 -1.92 -11.75 8.80
N GLU A 8 -3.18 -12.15 8.55
CA GLU A 8 -4.31 -11.24 8.48
C GLU A 8 -4.58 -10.56 9.83
N ASP A 9 -4.86 -9.24 9.78
CA ASP A 9 -5.28 -8.48 10.96
C ASP A 9 -6.65 -8.99 11.46
N PRO A 10 -6.77 -9.37 12.75
CA PRO A 10 -8.03 -9.87 13.31
C PRO A 10 -9.23 -8.92 13.16
N ASN A 11 -8.97 -7.63 12.96
CA ASN A 11 -10.00 -6.61 12.76
C ASN A 11 -10.26 -6.29 11.28
N TRP A 12 -9.52 -6.89 10.35
CA TRP A 12 -9.56 -6.53 8.93
C TRP A 12 -10.97 -6.58 8.35
N VAL A 13 -11.62 -7.74 8.41
CA VAL A 13 -12.97 -7.94 7.85
C VAL A 13 -13.99 -7.02 8.50
N ARG A 14 -13.93 -6.87 9.83
CA ARG A 14 -14.82 -5.96 10.58
C ARG A 14 -14.66 -4.51 10.12
N ASN A 15 -13.40 -4.05 10.00
CA ASN A 15 -13.08 -2.68 9.60
C ASN A 15 -13.50 -2.41 8.16
N TYR A 16 -13.22 -3.35 7.23
CA TYR A 16 -13.68 -3.26 5.85
C TYR A 16 -15.20 -3.09 5.77
N ASN A 17 -15.95 -3.99 6.42
CA ASN A 17 -17.41 -3.96 6.40
C ASN A 17 -17.97 -2.67 7.02
N ALA A 18 -17.37 -2.17 8.09
CA ALA A 18 -17.78 -0.92 8.72
C ALA A 18 -17.56 0.28 7.79
N CYS A 19 -16.42 0.37 7.10
CA CYS A 19 -16.14 1.41 6.11
C CYS A 19 -17.13 1.36 4.94
N LYS A 20 -17.38 0.18 4.38
CA LYS A 20 -18.34 0.02 3.26
C LYS A 20 -19.76 0.38 3.70
N LYS A 21 -20.19 -0.01 4.91
CA LYS A 21 -21.49 0.38 5.49
C LYS A 21 -21.62 1.90 5.67
N ALA A 22 -20.52 2.57 6.01
CA ALA A 22 -20.47 4.03 6.14
C ALA A 22 -20.37 4.77 4.80
N GLY A 23 -20.32 4.07 3.66
CA GLY A 23 -20.18 4.67 2.33
C GLY A 23 -18.78 5.19 2.03
N LEU A 24 -17.78 4.77 2.81
CA LEU A 24 -16.39 5.18 2.59
C LEU A 24 -15.72 4.33 1.51
N GLY A 25 -14.90 4.97 0.67
CA GLY A 25 -13.99 4.28 -0.22
C GLY A 25 -12.88 3.57 0.58
N VAL A 26 -12.53 2.35 0.18
CA VAL A 26 -11.56 1.51 0.89
C VAL A 26 -10.40 1.14 -0.02
N GLY A 27 -9.19 1.24 0.48
CA GLY A 27 -7.98 0.59 0.00
C GLY A 27 -7.46 -0.42 1.04
N ALA A 28 -6.34 -1.05 0.74
CA ALA A 28 -5.70 -1.97 1.67
C ALA A 28 -4.18 -1.86 1.60
N TYR A 29 -3.48 -2.28 2.64
CA TYR A 29 -2.03 -2.45 2.59
C TYR A 29 -1.61 -3.70 3.35
N TRP A 30 -0.42 -4.19 3.03
CA TRP A 30 0.25 -5.30 3.68
C TRP A 30 1.61 -4.85 4.15
N TYR A 31 1.85 -4.89 5.46
CA TYR A 31 3.14 -4.56 6.06
C TYR A 31 4.11 -5.73 5.84
N CYS A 32 5.14 -5.51 5.04
CA CYS A 32 6.01 -6.54 4.52
C CYS A 32 7.21 -6.78 5.43
N TYR A 33 7.47 -8.06 5.72
CA TYR A 33 8.68 -8.50 6.43
C TYR A 33 9.64 -9.32 5.55
N ALA A 34 9.30 -9.55 4.28
CA ALA A 34 10.11 -10.36 3.37
C ALA A 34 11.54 -9.83 3.24
N THR A 35 12.50 -10.73 3.34
CA THR A 35 13.94 -10.47 3.18
C THR A 35 14.53 -11.15 1.94
N ASN A 36 13.73 -11.91 1.23
CA ASN A 36 14.07 -12.53 -0.06
C ASN A 36 12.82 -12.62 -0.95
N VAL A 37 13.02 -13.02 -2.20
CA VAL A 37 11.96 -13.05 -3.22
C VAL A 37 10.90 -14.09 -2.92
N ASP A 38 11.27 -15.26 -2.41
CA ASP A 38 10.31 -16.33 -2.12
C ASP A 38 9.39 -15.96 -0.95
N GLU A 39 9.93 -15.26 0.06
CA GLU A 39 9.12 -14.67 1.13
C GLU A 39 8.15 -13.61 0.58
N ALA A 40 8.63 -12.74 -0.30
CA ALA A 40 7.79 -11.71 -0.92
C ALA A 40 6.59 -12.31 -1.69
N ILE A 41 6.82 -13.39 -2.43
CA ILE A 41 5.75 -14.10 -3.15
C ILE A 41 4.75 -14.72 -2.16
N ARG A 42 5.24 -15.38 -1.10
CA ARG A 42 4.34 -15.95 -0.06
C ARG A 42 3.51 -14.87 0.62
N GLU A 43 4.11 -13.74 1.00
CA GLU A 43 3.39 -12.61 1.60
C GLU A 43 2.37 -12.00 0.63
N ALA A 44 2.69 -11.91 -0.66
CA ALA A 44 1.76 -11.45 -1.68
C ALA A 44 0.56 -12.42 -1.83
N ASP A 45 0.78 -13.74 -1.73
CA ASP A 45 -0.30 -14.73 -1.76
C ASP A 45 -1.19 -14.63 -0.50
N MET A 46 -0.60 -14.45 0.68
CA MET A 46 -1.35 -14.20 1.93
C MET A 46 -2.17 -12.90 1.81
N PHE A 47 -1.58 -11.85 1.29
CA PHE A 47 -2.28 -10.57 1.07
C PHE A 47 -3.45 -10.75 0.12
N THR A 48 -3.24 -11.33 -1.05
CA THR A 48 -4.32 -11.52 -2.03
C THR A 48 -5.44 -12.42 -1.50
N HIS A 49 -5.12 -13.43 -0.68
CA HIS A 49 -6.12 -14.25 0.01
C HIS A 49 -6.98 -13.40 0.98
N SER A 50 -6.37 -12.52 1.76
CA SER A 50 -7.09 -11.59 2.66
C SER A 50 -8.01 -10.61 1.91
N LEU A 51 -7.79 -10.42 0.61
CA LEU A 51 -8.60 -9.51 -0.23
C LEU A 51 -9.72 -10.21 -0.99
N GLU A 52 -9.83 -11.53 -0.91
CA GLU A 52 -10.82 -12.29 -1.67
C GLU A 52 -12.26 -11.89 -1.34
N GLY A 53 -13.09 -11.75 -2.37
CA GLY A 53 -14.50 -11.37 -2.22
C GLY A 53 -14.76 -9.91 -1.84
N MET A 54 -13.72 -9.11 -1.61
CA MET A 54 -13.81 -7.69 -1.24
C MET A 54 -13.53 -6.78 -2.43
N GLN A 55 -14.23 -5.64 -2.52
CA GLN A 55 -14.03 -4.62 -3.57
C GLN A 55 -13.37 -3.38 -2.98
N PHE A 56 -12.28 -2.92 -3.62
CA PHE A 56 -11.51 -1.77 -3.15
C PHE A 56 -11.58 -0.61 -4.13
N ASP A 57 -12.01 0.55 -3.65
CA ASP A 57 -12.13 1.78 -4.43
C ASP A 57 -10.76 2.46 -4.65
N TYR A 58 -9.80 2.17 -3.76
CA TYR A 58 -8.42 2.65 -3.81
C TYR A 58 -7.45 1.49 -4.09
N PRO A 59 -6.19 1.78 -4.45
CA PRO A 59 -5.18 0.75 -4.66
C PRO A 59 -4.98 -0.13 -3.41
N VAL A 60 -4.34 -1.28 -3.63
CA VAL A 60 -3.77 -2.08 -2.56
C VAL A 60 -2.25 -1.87 -2.56
N TYR A 61 -1.64 -1.72 -1.39
CA TYR A 61 -0.24 -1.32 -1.30
C TYR A 61 0.64 -2.36 -0.61
N LEU A 62 1.82 -2.58 -1.19
CA LEU A 62 2.96 -3.12 -0.48
C LEU A 62 3.49 -2.01 0.43
N ASP A 63 3.46 -2.24 1.74
CA ASP A 63 4.07 -1.37 2.75
C ASP A 63 5.44 -1.94 3.11
N MET A 64 6.50 -1.26 2.65
CA MET A 64 7.88 -1.73 2.76
C MET A 64 8.76 -0.67 3.43
N GLU A 65 8.93 -0.81 4.75
CA GLU A 65 9.66 0.16 5.58
C GLU A 65 10.31 -0.47 6.84
N ASP A 66 10.23 -1.79 6.98
CA ASP A 66 10.69 -2.46 8.19
C ASP A 66 12.23 -2.51 8.29
N LYS A 67 12.70 -2.54 9.53
CA LYS A 67 14.14 -2.61 9.86
C LYS A 67 14.83 -3.87 9.32
N CYS A 68 14.09 -4.99 9.17
CA CYS A 68 14.65 -6.20 8.59
C CYS A 68 15.15 -5.99 7.17
N GLN A 69 14.53 -5.05 6.44
CA GLN A 69 14.88 -4.74 5.06
C GLN A 69 15.91 -3.61 4.93
N SER A 70 16.13 -2.83 5.99
CA SER A 70 17.06 -1.69 5.95
C SER A 70 18.51 -2.08 5.64
N ARG A 71 18.90 -3.32 6.00
CA ARG A 71 20.25 -3.87 5.77
C ARG A 71 20.41 -4.56 4.42
N LEU A 72 19.33 -4.73 3.67
CA LEU A 72 19.39 -5.32 2.33
C LEU A 72 19.98 -4.32 1.34
N GLY A 73 20.75 -4.81 0.38
CA GLY A 73 21.20 -3.97 -0.74
C GLY A 73 20.03 -3.55 -1.63
N ASN A 74 20.14 -2.37 -2.29
CA ASN A 74 19.09 -1.81 -3.13
C ASN A 74 18.57 -2.78 -4.20
N SER A 75 19.48 -3.54 -4.82
CA SER A 75 19.09 -4.52 -5.85
C SER A 75 18.16 -5.60 -5.31
N LEU A 76 18.46 -6.16 -4.12
CA LEU A 76 17.63 -7.21 -3.52
C LEU A 76 16.31 -6.62 -3.04
N ARG A 77 16.33 -5.46 -2.37
CA ARG A 77 15.11 -4.76 -1.92
C ARG A 77 14.17 -4.45 -3.09
N THR A 78 14.72 -4.00 -4.22
CA THR A 78 13.95 -3.77 -5.45
C THR A 78 13.33 -5.05 -6.00
N LYS A 79 14.08 -6.17 -6.00
CA LYS A 79 13.56 -7.47 -6.45
C LYS A 79 12.41 -7.97 -5.56
N ILE A 80 12.53 -7.81 -4.24
CA ILE A 80 11.48 -8.16 -3.27
C ILE A 80 10.21 -7.35 -3.56
N ALA A 81 10.33 -6.02 -3.65
CA ALA A 81 9.20 -5.13 -3.93
C ALA A 81 8.55 -5.46 -5.29
N TYR A 82 9.36 -5.66 -6.32
CA TYR A 82 8.87 -6.01 -7.65
C TYR A 82 8.12 -7.35 -7.66
N ALA A 83 8.69 -8.38 -7.04
CA ALA A 83 8.08 -9.73 -7.01
C ALA A 83 6.74 -9.72 -6.27
N PHE A 84 6.66 -9.06 -5.12
CA PHE A 84 5.42 -8.89 -4.36
C PHE A 84 4.36 -8.17 -5.21
N MET A 85 4.68 -6.97 -5.70
CA MET A 85 3.72 -6.17 -6.44
C MET A 85 3.29 -6.85 -7.75
N LYS A 86 4.21 -7.51 -8.44
CA LYS A 86 3.89 -8.25 -9.66
C LYS A 86 2.95 -9.43 -9.40
N ARG A 87 3.13 -10.12 -8.27
CA ARG A 87 2.25 -11.21 -7.84
C ARG A 87 0.84 -10.70 -7.54
N VAL A 88 0.72 -9.58 -6.81
CA VAL A 88 -0.56 -8.95 -6.49
C VAL A 88 -1.24 -8.40 -7.76
N GLU A 89 -0.50 -7.75 -8.65
CA GLU A 89 -1.00 -7.25 -9.94
C GLU A 89 -1.56 -8.39 -10.80
N SER A 90 -0.86 -9.54 -10.88
CA SER A 90 -1.30 -10.70 -11.65
C SER A 90 -2.62 -11.30 -11.13
N SER A 91 -2.99 -11.01 -9.89
CA SER A 91 -4.26 -11.41 -9.28
C SER A 91 -5.41 -10.42 -9.59
N GLY A 92 -5.14 -9.37 -10.37
CA GLY A 92 -6.14 -8.41 -10.84
C GLY A 92 -6.32 -7.20 -9.94
N TYR A 93 -5.35 -6.87 -9.10
CA TYR A 93 -5.39 -5.69 -8.24
C TYR A 93 -4.58 -4.53 -8.83
N TYR A 94 -5.07 -3.32 -8.59
CA TYR A 94 -4.30 -2.09 -8.78
C TYR A 94 -3.36 -1.95 -7.58
N VAL A 95 -2.09 -2.21 -7.78
CA VAL A 95 -1.09 -2.29 -6.70
C VAL A 95 -0.08 -1.16 -6.78
N GLY A 96 0.42 -0.71 -5.63
CA GLY A 96 1.47 0.28 -5.51
C GLY A 96 2.43 -0.02 -4.35
N LEU A 97 3.45 0.81 -4.25
CA LEU A 97 4.45 0.80 -3.18
C LEU A 97 4.18 1.95 -2.21
N TYR A 98 3.95 1.64 -0.93
CA TYR A 98 4.07 2.59 0.15
C TYR A 98 5.44 2.47 0.80
N THR A 99 6.13 3.59 0.95
CA THR A 99 7.38 3.69 1.70
C THR A 99 7.73 5.14 1.99
N MET A 100 8.71 5.36 2.87
CA MET A 100 9.25 6.69 3.16
C MET A 100 9.96 7.29 1.94
N LYS A 101 9.87 8.63 1.78
CA LYS A 101 10.58 9.36 0.72
C LYS A 101 12.07 9.02 0.68
N SER A 102 12.72 8.93 1.84
CA SER A 102 14.15 8.60 1.93
C SER A 102 14.51 7.25 1.31
N TRP A 103 13.58 6.28 1.38
CA TRP A 103 13.77 4.98 0.76
C TRP A 103 13.55 5.04 -0.77
N LEU A 104 12.58 5.82 -1.24
CA LEU A 104 12.40 6.05 -2.68
C LEU A 104 13.65 6.69 -3.29
N ASP A 105 14.26 7.65 -2.59
CA ASP A 105 15.45 8.34 -3.08
C ASP A 105 16.71 7.46 -3.07
N ASN A 106 16.85 6.55 -2.10
CA ASN A 106 18.16 5.96 -1.80
C ASN A 106 18.18 4.44 -1.71
N SER A 107 17.02 3.78 -1.62
CA SER A 107 16.94 2.37 -1.22
C SER A 107 16.38 1.44 -2.28
N PHE A 108 15.88 1.98 -3.38
CA PHE A 108 15.34 1.22 -4.51
C PHE A 108 15.96 1.65 -5.84
N ASP A 109 15.98 0.75 -6.79
CA ASP A 109 16.12 1.06 -8.21
C ASP A 109 14.72 1.40 -8.77
N MET A 110 14.31 2.67 -8.64
CA MET A 110 12.96 3.11 -8.98
C MET A 110 12.66 3.03 -10.49
N ASP A 111 13.66 2.96 -11.35
CA ASP A 111 13.42 2.70 -12.77
C ASP A 111 12.78 1.34 -13.03
N LYS A 112 13.06 0.35 -12.19
CA LYS A 112 12.43 -0.97 -12.24
C LYS A 112 11.03 -1.00 -11.63
N LEU A 113 10.71 -0.05 -10.77
CA LEU A 113 9.43 0.01 -10.06
C LEU A 113 8.48 1.07 -10.61
N LYS A 114 8.90 1.90 -11.56
CA LYS A 114 8.13 3.04 -12.10
C LYS A 114 6.80 2.70 -12.78
N GLY A 115 6.56 1.42 -13.05
CA GLY A 115 5.27 0.94 -13.58
C GLY A 115 4.18 0.78 -12.52
N PHE A 116 4.54 0.84 -11.24
CA PHE A 116 3.62 0.75 -10.12
C PHE A 116 3.33 2.14 -9.54
N ASP A 117 2.17 2.26 -8.88
CA ASP A 117 1.78 3.45 -8.16
C ASP A 117 2.67 3.68 -6.93
N ILE A 118 2.88 4.94 -6.55
CA ILE A 118 3.66 5.30 -5.37
C ILE A 118 2.77 6.03 -4.36
N TRP A 119 2.71 5.50 -3.15
CA TRP A 119 2.20 6.19 -1.97
C TRP A 119 3.40 6.58 -1.10
N VAL A 120 3.79 7.84 -1.20
CA VAL A 120 4.98 8.33 -0.50
C VAL A 120 4.64 8.84 0.90
N ALA A 121 5.40 8.39 1.90
CA ALA A 121 5.35 8.94 3.24
C ALA A 121 6.43 10.03 3.39
N ARG A 122 5.98 11.23 3.66
CA ARG A 122 6.82 12.37 4.07
C ARG A 122 5.97 13.36 4.84
N TRP A 123 6.21 13.47 6.12
CA TRP A 123 5.47 14.42 6.98
C TRP A 123 5.99 15.83 6.77
N SER A 124 5.26 16.60 6.00
CA SER A 124 5.62 17.96 5.57
C SER A 124 4.37 18.74 5.22
N SER A 125 4.40 20.04 5.48
CA SER A 125 3.33 20.98 5.09
C SER A 125 3.47 21.51 3.65
N ARG A 126 4.55 21.16 2.94
CA ARG A 126 4.88 21.78 1.63
C ARG A 126 4.57 20.84 0.46
N SER A 127 5.18 19.66 0.43
CA SER A 127 5.04 18.69 -0.65
C SER A 127 5.62 17.34 -0.26
N HIS A 128 5.31 16.28 -1.04
CA HIS A 128 5.96 14.98 -0.88
C HIS A 128 7.45 15.03 -1.25
N GLY A 129 7.87 15.96 -2.13
CA GLY A 129 9.25 16.24 -2.48
C GLY A 129 10.03 15.11 -3.17
N TYR A 130 9.38 14.04 -3.60
CA TYR A 130 9.96 13.00 -4.44
C TYR A 130 9.86 13.42 -5.90
N ASN A 131 10.99 13.35 -6.64
CA ASN A 131 11.08 13.75 -8.04
C ASN A 131 11.73 12.65 -8.91
N GLY A 132 11.87 11.44 -8.38
CA GLY A 132 12.42 10.30 -9.10
C GLY A 132 11.39 9.63 -10.03
N PRO A 133 11.78 8.49 -10.65
CA PRO A 133 10.92 7.75 -11.57
C PRO A 133 9.65 7.22 -10.89
N GLY A 134 8.57 7.13 -11.65
CA GLY A 134 7.28 6.60 -11.21
C GLY A 134 6.24 7.69 -10.94
N LEU A 135 5.00 7.26 -10.77
CA LEU A 135 3.86 8.13 -10.53
C LEU A 135 3.54 8.16 -9.03
N VAL A 136 3.68 9.32 -8.40
CA VAL A 136 3.18 9.53 -7.04
C VAL A 136 1.68 9.78 -7.13
N GLY A 137 0.91 8.76 -6.81
CA GLY A 137 -0.55 8.84 -6.81
C GLY A 137 -1.13 9.19 -5.44
N MET A 138 -0.38 8.96 -4.35
CA MET A 138 -0.82 9.30 -2.99
C MET A 138 0.35 9.78 -2.14
N TRP A 139 0.05 10.70 -1.21
CA TRP A 139 1.01 11.26 -0.27
C TRP A 139 0.46 11.23 1.16
N GLN A 140 1.16 10.54 2.08
CA GLN A 140 0.95 10.65 3.52
C GLN A 140 1.72 11.87 4.03
N TYR A 141 1.00 12.93 4.38
CA TYR A 141 1.62 14.21 4.75
C TYR A 141 1.78 14.41 6.25
N THR A 142 1.12 13.60 7.06
CA THR A 142 1.22 13.63 8.53
C THR A 142 0.74 12.31 9.15
N ASN A 143 1.26 11.98 10.32
CA ASN A 143 0.76 10.94 11.23
C ASN A 143 0.05 11.53 12.48
N LYS A 144 -0.19 12.85 12.50
CA LYS A 144 -0.73 13.59 13.65
C LYS A 144 -2.01 14.35 13.31
N ALA A 145 -2.78 13.88 12.35
CA ALA A 145 -4.07 14.49 12.05
C ALA A 145 -5.09 14.18 13.15
N HIS A 146 -5.93 15.17 13.45
CA HIS A 146 -7.02 15.03 14.41
C HIS A 146 -8.35 15.18 13.69
N PHE A 147 -9.15 14.13 13.73
CA PHE A 147 -10.50 14.12 13.17
C PHE A 147 -11.54 13.96 14.26
N LYS A 148 -12.62 14.75 14.19
CA LYS A 148 -13.72 14.66 15.15
C LYS A 148 -14.32 13.22 15.13
N GLY A 149 -14.35 12.57 16.30
CA GLY A 149 -14.91 11.22 16.45
C GLY A 149 -13.91 10.09 16.19
N ILE A 150 -12.66 10.40 15.80
CA ILE A 150 -11.58 9.42 15.70
C ILE A 150 -10.66 9.58 16.91
N GLY A 151 -10.43 8.51 17.66
CA GLY A 151 -9.49 8.50 18.78
C GLY A 151 -8.05 8.70 18.29
N SER A 152 -7.21 9.28 19.15
CA SER A 152 -5.77 9.37 18.89
C SER A 152 -5.14 7.98 18.94
N THR A 153 -4.19 7.74 18.01
CA THR A 153 -3.29 6.58 18.09
C THR A 153 -2.28 6.77 19.23
N SER A 154 -1.49 5.75 19.53
CA SER A 154 -0.36 5.85 20.48
C SER A 154 0.66 6.93 20.09
N GLU A 155 0.67 7.34 18.83
CA GLU A 155 1.53 8.42 18.30
C GLU A 155 0.90 9.82 18.41
N GLY A 156 -0.30 9.92 18.96
CA GLY A 156 -0.98 11.19 19.24
C GLY A 156 -1.81 11.77 18.09
N GLY A 157 -2.11 10.95 17.06
CA GLY A 157 -2.96 11.37 15.93
C GLY A 157 -3.28 10.24 14.99
N SER A 158 -3.79 10.55 13.82
CA SER A 158 -4.06 9.61 12.73
C SER A 158 -3.26 10.00 11.49
N ASP A 159 -2.94 9.03 10.64
CA ASP A 159 -2.37 9.28 9.34
C ASP A 159 -3.37 10.04 8.47
N ALA A 160 -2.87 11.05 7.76
CA ALA A 160 -3.68 11.73 6.76
C ALA A 160 -2.95 11.82 5.42
N ASN A 161 -3.73 11.66 4.37
CA ASN A 161 -3.23 11.47 3.02
C ASN A 161 -3.96 12.36 2.02
N VAL A 162 -3.27 12.63 0.91
CA VAL A 162 -3.83 13.24 -0.30
C VAL A 162 -3.65 12.27 -1.45
N ALA A 163 -4.74 11.97 -2.16
CA ALA A 163 -4.70 11.25 -3.43
C ALA A 163 -4.72 12.27 -4.57
N TYR A 164 -3.80 12.11 -5.52
CA TYR A 164 -3.68 12.95 -6.71
C TYR A 164 -4.42 12.38 -7.92
N ILE A 165 -4.91 11.16 -7.78
CA ILE A 165 -5.53 10.36 -8.84
C ILE A 165 -6.96 10.01 -8.42
N ASP A 166 -7.89 10.04 -9.37
CA ASP A 166 -9.24 9.50 -9.18
C ASP A 166 -9.22 7.96 -9.32
N TYR A 167 -8.71 7.30 -8.29
CA TYR A 167 -8.62 5.85 -8.23
C TYR A 167 -9.96 5.14 -8.39
N PRO A 168 -11.05 5.58 -7.73
CA PRO A 168 -12.34 4.88 -7.85
C PRO A 168 -12.83 4.77 -9.30
N THR A 169 -12.68 5.84 -10.08
CA THR A 169 -13.06 5.83 -11.49
C THR A 169 -12.18 4.91 -12.32
N ILE A 170 -10.85 4.98 -12.14
CA ILE A 170 -9.88 4.16 -12.90
C ILE A 170 -10.05 2.68 -12.59
N ILE A 171 -10.11 2.32 -11.31
CA ILE A 171 -10.19 0.94 -10.85
C ILE A 171 -11.49 0.28 -11.34
N LYS A 172 -12.63 0.97 -11.20
CA LYS A 172 -13.92 0.46 -11.67
C LYS A 172 -13.96 0.32 -13.19
N LYS A 173 -13.49 1.32 -13.93
CA LYS A 173 -13.46 1.29 -15.39
C LYS A 173 -12.60 0.15 -15.93
N LYS A 174 -11.49 -0.18 -15.25
CA LYS A 174 -10.59 -1.27 -15.63
C LYS A 174 -11.00 -2.63 -15.07
N GLY A 175 -12.05 -2.72 -14.25
CA GLY A 175 -12.50 -3.96 -13.61
C GLY A 175 -11.49 -4.55 -12.63
N LEU A 176 -10.59 -3.73 -12.08
CA LEU A 176 -9.60 -4.16 -11.09
C LEU A 176 -10.19 -4.26 -9.69
N ASN A 177 -9.40 -4.75 -8.72
CA ASN A 177 -9.79 -4.81 -7.31
C ASN A 177 -11.14 -5.51 -7.07
N ASN A 178 -11.36 -6.59 -7.80
CA ASN A 178 -12.58 -7.42 -7.80
C ASN A 178 -13.85 -6.74 -8.39
N TYR A 179 -13.76 -5.55 -9.00
CA TYR A 179 -14.91 -4.94 -9.69
C TYR A 179 -15.30 -5.67 -10.98
N GLY A 180 -14.35 -6.32 -11.67
CA GLY A 180 -14.60 -7.08 -12.90
C GLY A 180 -15.01 -8.54 -12.68
N LYS A 181 -14.89 -9.06 -11.48
CA LYS A 181 -15.26 -10.44 -11.16
C LYS A 181 -16.79 -10.52 -11.01
N LYS A 182 -17.45 -11.34 -11.84
CA LYS A 182 -18.88 -11.67 -11.62
C LYS A 182 -18.98 -12.39 -10.27
N LYS A 183 -19.92 -11.94 -9.46
CA LYS A 183 -20.29 -12.61 -8.20
C LYS A 183 -20.85 -13.99 -8.48
#